data_7f35197ce034125bc9a186b02ee6a8e2
#
_entry.id   7f35197ce034125bc9a186b02ee6a8e2
#
_cell.length_a   1.000
_cell.length_b   1.000
_cell.length_c   1.000
_cell.angle_alpha   90.00
_cell.angle_beta   90.00
_cell.angle_gamma   90.00
#
_symmetry.space_group_name_H-M   'P 1'
#
loop_
_entity.id
_entity.type
_entity.pdbx_description
1 polymer ?
#
loop_
_entity_poly.entity_id
_entity_poly.type
_entity_poly.pdbx_seq_one_letter_code
_entity_poly.pdbx_strand_id
1 'polypeptide(L)'
;QPKIHPSEPHSPSKGDVRLTSQTSQLVGHIEEWKHGCWYHATTIFDETLAGVLEKLQAFSTQTEFEGTPLPELPKRPFWSGCLAYDLVQWTQPLTLQHPPEEGTILCVLFFVERYLAEDKSTGELHAFSIKGDDWSQRVGSELSQAQEKSIAVHAPNPHPESSNMTDEEHKTGIETIRGSIAAGQMYQVNLGRWWRGQLNEHPRVIFQRLCATNPAPFSAYMHSEDLGLALVSSSPESLLQCDGVQLRTTPIKGTRPRGETPQEELRLREEMINDEKERAEHRMLVDLMRNDLGSVCAVGSVEVERFDVEAYANVQHLVSQVTGDLGPENTPFDALEAIFPGGSITGCPRTVVCATIDELEQTPRSFWTGSIGWFDPFSGAGTWNILIRTLIATRARKQWHGAIAAGGGITIGSVAEEEIKEAKWKAAALRKACGWNLDERASLPQGQLAIHHLIPEEAPPSIAPQGTVMIDTVDLQIEKCVLLIDNLDSFTQNIAHAVAGRGHNVVIHRSRTSDRPVEAVNGEVDHILQRLNPSHVILGPGPGKPSDSALTMDIAKQAIRGEISIPVLGICLGHQAIGLAAGMNLNQTPS
;
A
#
# COMPACT_ATOMS: atom_id res chain seq x y z
N GLN A 1 15.33 -14.86 -26.27
CA GLN A 1 14.72 -13.59 -26.73
C GLN A 1 15.14 -13.39 -28.18
N PRO A 2 14.20 -13.25 -29.12
CA PRO A 2 14.57 -12.75 -30.44
C PRO A 2 15.23 -11.39 -30.19
N LYS A 3 16.30 -11.10 -30.90
CA LYS A 3 16.82 -9.75 -31.01
C LYS A 3 15.74 -8.95 -31.74
N ILE A 4 14.79 -8.38 -31.00
CA ILE A 4 14.02 -7.27 -31.51
C ILE A 4 15.05 -6.16 -31.65
N HIS A 5 15.40 -5.84 -32.87
CA HIS A 5 16.33 -4.76 -33.17
C HIS A 5 15.77 -3.48 -32.57
N PRO A 6 16.55 -2.70 -31.80
CA PRO A 6 16.09 -1.46 -31.20
C PRO A 6 15.94 -0.31 -32.22
N SER A 7 15.78 -0.60 -33.51
CA SER A 7 15.93 0.39 -34.57
C SER A 7 14.65 0.82 -35.29
N GLU A 8 13.47 0.39 -34.83
CA GLU A 8 12.24 1.05 -35.29
C GLU A 8 11.64 1.88 -34.14
N PRO A 9 11.40 3.18 -34.37
CA PRO A 9 10.72 4.01 -33.40
C PRO A 9 9.33 3.40 -33.16
N HIS A 10 9.08 3.00 -31.92
CA HIS A 10 7.71 2.70 -31.49
C HIS A 10 6.81 3.85 -31.93
N SER A 11 5.71 3.54 -32.61
CA SER A 11 4.67 4.53 -32.84
C SER A 11 4.31 5.15 -31.50
N PRO A 12 4.11 6.46 -31.44
CA PRO A 12 3.92 7.15 -30.17
C PRO A 12 2.73 6.55 -29.43
N SER A 13 2.99 5.90 -28.29
CA SER A 13 1.96 5.70 -27.31
C SER A 13 1.49 7.10 -26.91
N LYS A 14 0.18 7.32 -26.84
CA LYS A 14 -0.36 8.59 -26.37
C LYS A 14 -0.16 8.62 -24.84
N GLY A 15 0.85 9.36 -24.43
CA GLY A 15 0.95 9.87 -23.08
C GLY A 15 1.41 8.91 -21.97
N ASP A 16 2.52 9.27 -21.33
CA ASP A 16 2.89 8.77 -20.01
C ASP A 16 2.50 9.82 -18.97
N VAL A 17 2.11 9.40 -17.77
CA VAL A 17 1.83 10.30 -16.65
C VAL A 17 2.90 10.17 -15.60
N ARG A 18 3.43 11.30 -15.18
CA ARG A 18 4.38 11.41 -14.07
C ARG A 18 3.78 12.30 -13.01
N LEU A 19 3.55 11.74 -11.84
CA LEU A 19 3.12 12.51 -10.69
C LEU A 19 4.35 12.95 -9.90
N THR A 20 4.43 14.24 -9.67
CA THR A 20 5.43 14.87 -8.81
C THR A 20 4.73 15.57 -7.67
N SER A 21 5.35 15.63 -6.50
CA SER A 21 4.83 16.44 -5.42
C SER A 21 5.09 17.92 -5.71
N GLN A 22 4.04 18.73 -5.74
CA GLN A 22 4.16 20.17 -5.63
C GLN A 22 3.10 20.66 -4.64
N THR A 23 3.54 21.11 -3.47
CA THR A 23 2.70 21.71 -2.45
C THR A 23 1.47 20.86 -2.05
N SER A 24 0.28 21.42 -1.94
CA SER A 24 -0.95 20.77 -1.47
C SER A 24 -1.69 19.92 -2.50
N GLN A 25 -1.26 19.91 -3.75
CA GLN A 25 -1.94 19.21 -4.86
C GLN A 25 -1.03 18.20 -5.53
N LEU A 26 -1.60 17.06 -5.96
CA LEU A 26 -0.95 16.16 -6.88
C LEU A 26 -0.93 16.78 -8.28
N VAL A 27 0.25 16.81 -8.88
CA VAL A 27 0.47 17.37 -10.22
C VAL A 27 0.89 16.23 -11.14
N GLY A 28 0.07 15.95 -12.15
CA GLY A 28 0.36 14.96 -13.19
C GLY A 28 0.80 15.64 -14.49
N HIS A 29 2.01 15.37 -14.93
CA HIS A 29 2.51 15.80 -16.24
C HIS A 29 2.25 14.70 -17.25
N ILE A 30 1.38 14.97 -18.23
CA ILE A 30 1.13 14.09 -19.36
C ILE A 30 2.13 14.41 -20.46
N GLU A 31 2.88 13.41 -20.88
CA GLU A 31 3.89 13.54 -21.91
C GLU A 31 3.54 12.65 -23.10
N GLU A 32 3.88 13.09 -24.29
CA GLU A 32 3.72 12.35 -25.54
C GLU A 32 5.09 12.05 -26.16
N TRP A 33 5.29 10.80 -26.59
CA TRP A 33 6.49 10.42 -27.32
C TRP A 33 6.40 10.84 -28.78
N LYS A 34 7.25 11.77 -29.21
CA LYS A 34 7.34 12.25 -30.60
C LYS A 34 8.80 12.40 -31.00
N HIS A 35 9.14 11.96 -32.22
CA HIS A 35 10.47 12.12 -32.80
C HIS A 35 11.64 11.63 -31.92
N GLY A 36 11.42 10.57 -31.15
CA GLY A 36 12.45 10.00 -30.28
C GLY A 36 12.64 10.70 -28.94
N CYS A 37 11.73 11.59 -28.55
CA CYS A 37 11.76 12.33 -27.28
C CYS A 37 10.37 12.43 -26.66
N TRP A 38 10.33 12.59 -25.33
CA TRP A 38 9.13 12.92 -24.58
C TRP A 38 8.88 14.43 -24.64
N TYR A 39 7.65 14.83 -24.94
CA TYR A 39 7.18 16.21 -24.96
C TYR A 39 6.04 16.39 -23.99
N HIS A 40 6.13 17.39 -23.16
CA HIS A 40 5.03 17.79 -22.28
C HIS A 40 3.79 18.13 -23.11
N ALA A 41 2.70 17.41 -22.91
CA ALA A 41 1.43 17.63 -23.59
C ALA A 41 0.49 18.51 -22.76
N THR A 42 0.32 18.17 -21.48
CA THR A 42 -0.53 18.93 -20.56
C THR A 42 -0.22 18.57 -19.10
N THR A 43 -0.80 19.33 -18.19
CA THR A 43 -0.70 19.09 -16.75
C THR A 43 -2.09 18.91 -16.18
N ILE A 44 -2.27 17.90 -15.35
CA ILE A 44 -3.49 17.65 -14.56
C ILE A 44 -3.19 17.88 -13.09
N PHE A 45 -4.20 18.31 -12.34
CA PHE A 45 -4.09 18.59 -10.92
C PHE A 45 -5.26 17.96 -10.20
N ASP A 46 -5.04 17.41 -9.01
CA ASP A 46 -6.09 17.01 -8.08
C ASP A 46 -5.58 17.05 -6.65
N GLU A 47 -6.52 17.07 -5.70
CA GLU A 47 -6.22 16.99 -4.28
C GLU A 47 -6.11 15.53 -3.80
N THR A 48 -6.57 14.57 -4.61
CA THR A 48 -6.63 13.15 -4.31
C THR A 48 -5.93 12.30 -5.37
N LEU A 49 -5.47 11.12 -4.98
CA LEU A 49 -4.92 10.15 -5.92
C LEU A 49 -6.01 9.63 -6.88
N ALA A 50 -7.19 9.32 -6.35
CA ALA A 50 -8.34 8.88 -7.13
C ALA A 50 -8.70 9.88 -8.23
N GLY A 51 -8.83 11.17 -7.89
CA GLY A 51 -9.16 12.21 -8.84
C GLY A 51 -8.13 12.40 -9.95
N VAL A 52 -6.83 12.21 -9.65
CA VAL A 52 -5.79 12.21 -10.71
C VAL A 52 -5.97 11.02 -11.65
N LEU A 53 -6.19 9.81 -11.11
CA LEU A 53 -6.33 8.59 -11.92
C LEU A 53 -7.59 8.64 -12.80
N GLU A 54 -8.69 9.18 -12.30
CA GLU A 54 -9.92 9.38 -13.08
C GLU A 54 -9.73 10.33 -14.26
N LYS A 55 -8.97 11.40 -14.07
CA LYS A 55 -8.66 12.35 -15.15
C LYS A 55 -7.89 11.73 -16.31
N LEU A 56 -7.20 10.61 -16.10
CA LEU A 56 -6.52 9.86 -17.16
C LEU A 56 -7.47 9.28 -18.20
N GLN A 57 -8.76 9.10 -17.87
CA GLN A 57 -9.77 8.67 -18.82
C GLN A 57 -9.85 9.59 -20.04
N ALA A 58 -9.69 10.91 -19.85
CA ALA A 58 -9.72 11.90 -20.93
C ALA A 58 -8.57 11.75 -21.95
N PHE A 59 -7.48 11.07 -21.55
CA PHE A 59 -6.29 10.81 -22.39
C PHE A 59 -6.24 9.37 -22.91
N SER A 60 -7.32 8.63 -22.73
CA SER A 60 -7.41 7.21 -23.03
C SER A 60 -8.35 6.96 -24.21
N THR A 61 -8.26 5.80 -24.83
CA THR A 61 -9.15 5.40 -25.93
C THR A 61 -10.05 4.24 -25.51
N GLN A 62 -11.30 4.26 -25.95
CA GLN A 62 -12.26 3.17 -25.77
C GLN A 62 -12.12 2.05 -26.82
N THR A 63 -11.22 2.23 -27.81
CA THR A 63 -11.00 1.22 -28.85
C THR A 63 -10.49 -0.08 -28.21
N GLU A 64 -11.18 -1.17 -28.46
CA GLU A 64 -10.78 -2.49 -27.96
C GLU A 64 -9.57 -3.06 -28.71
N PHE A 65 -8.86 -3.98 -28.07
CA PHE A 65 -7.82 -4.77 -28.72
C PHE A 65 -8.41 -5.71 -29.77
N GLU A 66 -7.64 -6.05 -30.79
CA GLU A 66 -7.96 -7.14 -31.68
C GLU A 66 -7.85 -8.48 -30.96
N GLY A 67 -8.84 -9.37 -31.18
CA GLY A 67 -8.91 -10.68 -30.54
C GLY A 67 -9.76 -10.68 -29.26
N THR A 68 -9.83 -11.83 -28.61
CA THR A 68 -10.57 -11.99 -27.34
C THR A 68 -9.55 -12.23 -26.25
N PRO A 69 -9.20 -11.21 -25.44
CA PRO A 69 -8.32 -11.40 -24.29
C PRO A 69 -8.93 -12.40 -23.31
N LEU A 70 -8.07 -13.11 -22.58
CA LEU A 70 -8.50 -13.92 -21.44
C LEU A 70 -9.27 -13.02 -20.44
N PRO A 71 -10.23 -13.58 -19.68
CA PRO A 71 -11.12 -12.78 -18.80
C PRO A 71 -10.42 -11.82 -17.85
N GLU A 72 -9.23 -12.19 -17.38
CA GLU A 72 -8.43 -11.43 -16.42
C GLU A 72 -7.51 -10.40 -17.08
N LEU A 73 -7.43 -10.35 -18.42
CA LEU A 73 -6.58 -9.43 -19.15
C LEU A 73 -7.33 -8.17 -19.57
N PRO A 74 -6.61 -7.04 -19.73
CA PRO A 74 -7.20 -5.81 -20.24
C PRO A 74 -7.81 -6.03 -21.63
N LYS A 75 -9.06 -5.57 -21.82
CA LYS A 75 -9.79 -5.68 -23.11
C LYS A 75 -9.54 -4.50 -24.04
N ARG A 76 -8.96 -3.43 -23.52
CA ARG A 76 -8.65 -2.17 -24.21
C ARG A 76 -7.35 -1.59 -23.67
N PRO A 77 -6.80 -0.56 -24.33
CA PRO A 77 -5.64 0.17 -23.82
C PRO A 77 -5.81 0.59 -22.37
N PHE A 78 -4.76 0.45 -21.59
CA PHE A 78 -4.77 0.58 -20.15
C PHE A 78 -3.54 1.35 -19.67
N TRP A 79 -3.61 1.86 -18.45
CA TRP A 79 -2.46 2.44 -17.77
C TRP A 79 -1.77 1.40 -16.90
N SER A 80 -0.44 1.37 -16.98
CA SER A 80 0.39 0.45 -16.17
C SER A 80 1.62 1.17 -15.66
N GLY A 81 1.97 0.92 -14.41
CA GLY A 81 3.16 1.52 -13.80
C GLY A 81 3.18 1.41 -12.30
N CYS A 82 3.79 2.38 -11.63
CA CYS A 82 4.07 2.31 -10.20
C CYS A 82 3.67 3.57 -9.43
N LEU A 83 3.32 3.35 -8.16
CA LEU A 83 2.97 4.33 -7.15
C LEU A 83 3.98 4.25 -6.01
N ALA A 84 4.57 5.37 -5.61
CA ALA A 84 5.46 5.45 -4.45
C ALA A 84 4.66 5.44 -3.14
N TYR A 85 5.22 4.83 -2.09
CA TYR A 85 4.66 4.89 -0.74
C TYR A 85 4.37 6.32 -0.27
N ASP A 86 5.23 7.26 -0.65
CA ASP A 86 5.16 8.65 -0.18
C ASP A 86 3.90 9.39 -0.67
N LEU A 87 3.10 8.80 -1.57
CA LEU A 87 1.73 9.22 -1.85
C LEU A 87 0.80 9.12 -0.62
N VAL A 88 1.26 8.49 0.46
CA VAL A 88 0.54 8.40 1.74
C VAL A 88 0.01 9.74 2.25
N GLN A 89 0.68 10.85 1.93
CA GLN A 89 0.24 12.20 2.31
C GLN A 89 -1.10 12.62 1.66
N TRP A 90 -1.48 11.98 0.55
CA TRP A 90 -2.73 12.24 -0.18
C TRP A 90 -3.79 11.16 0.02
N THR A 91 -3.40 10.03 0.61
CA THR A 91 -4.33 8.93 0.92
C THR A 91 -4.63 8.82 2.41
N GLN A 92 -3.84 9.47 3.26
CA GLN A 92 -4.03 9.50 4.71
C GLN A 92 -3.96 10.94 5.24
N PRO A 93 -4.76 11.30 6.25
CA PRO A 93 -4.77 12.63 6.83
C PRO A 93 -3.55 12.85 7.75
N LEU A 94 -2.36 12.88 7.16
CA LEU A 94 -1.11 13.12 7.88
C LEU A 94 -0.17 14.02 7.07
N THR A 95 0.77 14.65 7.77
CA THR A 95 1.90 15.37 7.17
C THR A 95 3.19 14.68 7.58
N LEU A 96 4.01 14.31 6.61
CA LEU A 96 5.31 13.70 6.87
C LEU A 96 6.28 14.75 7.43
N GLN A 97 7.09 14.36 8.41
CA GLN A 97 8.20 15.17 8.92
C GLN A 97 9.43 15.10 8.01
N HIS A 98 9.56 13.97 7.29
CA HIS A 98 10.64 13.71 6.35
C HIS A 98 10.04 13.43 4.95
N PRO A 99 9.34 14.42 4.34
CA PRO A 99 8.71 14.24 3.03
C PRO A 99 9.78 14.04 1.95
N PRO A 100 9.44 13.42 0.80
CA PRO A 100 10.31 13.42 -0.36
C PRO A 100 10.61 14.85 -0.80
N GLU A 101 11.81 15.06 -1.38
CA GLU A 101 12.21 16.35 -1.94
C GLU A 101 11.21 16.80 -3.01
N GLU A 102 11.03 18.12 -3.13
CA GLU A 102 10.18 18.70 -4.18
C GLU A 102 10.63 18.26 -5.58
N GLY A 103 9.67 17.89 -6.43
CA GLY A 103 9.96 17.34 -7.75
C GLY A 103 10.32 15.86 -7.77
N THR A 104 10.35 15.18 -6.62
CA THR A 104 10.51 13.72 -6.58
C THR A 104 9.36 13.04 -7.31
N ILE A 105 9.68 12.06 -8.13
CA ILE A 105 8.71 11.27 -8.86
C ILE A 105 8.00 10.31 -7.89
N LEU A 106 6.69 10.49 -7.74
CA LEU A 106 5.85 9.67 -6.87
C LEU A 106 5.05 8.63 -7.64
N CYS A 107 4.91 8.79 -8.95
CA CYS A 107 4.17 7.87 -9.80
C CYS A 107 4.73 7.93 -11.22
N VAL A 108 4.78 6.77 -11.87
CA VAL A 108 5.06 6.65 -13.31
C VAL A 108 4.05 5.69 -13.89
N LEU A 109 3.27 6.15 -14.85
CA LEU A 109 2.28 5.33 -15.55
C LEU A 109 2.49 5.44 -17.05
N PHE A 110 2.43 4.31 -17.74
CA PHE A 110 2.53 4.20 -19.19
C PHE A 110 1.17 3.84 -19.77
N PHE A 111 0.74 4.52 -20.81
CA PHE A 111 -0.45 4.12 -21.56
C PHE A 111 -0.08 3.02 -22.54
N VAL A 112 -0.64 1.84 -22.34
CA VAL A 112 -0.28 0.60 -23.03
C VAL A 112 -1.30 0.30 -24.13
N GLU A 113 -0.90 0.47 -25.39
CA GLU A 113 -1.70 0.17 -26.59
C GLU A 113 -1.29 -1.16 -27.27
N ARG A 114 -0.23 -1.80 -26.79
CA ARG A 114 0.34 -3.05 -27.31
C ARG A 114 0.95 -3.85 -26.18
N TYR A 115 0.60 -5.12 -26.06
CA TYR A 115 1.21 -5.96 -25.04
C TYR A 115 1.27 -7.43 -25.45
N LEU A 116 2.13 -8.18 -24.77
CA LEU A 116 2.20 -9.63 -24.83
C LEU A 116 1.66 -10.21 -23.52
N ALA A 117 0.88 -11.25 -23.64
CA ALA A 117 0.43 -12.05 -22.51
C ALA A 117 0.87 -13.49 -22.67
N GLU A 118 1.30 -14.13 -21.59
CA GLU A 118 1.62 -15.54 -21.53
C GLU A 118 0.57 -16.25 -20.68
N ASP A 119 -0.11 -17.23 -21.25
CA ASP A 119 -0.92 -18.16 -20.48
C ASP A 119 0.01 -19.12 -19.73
N LYS A 120 0.08 -18.97 -18.42
CA LYS A 120 0.96 -19.80 -17.57
C LYS A 120 0.56 -21.27 -17.52
N SER A 121 -0.69 -21.60 -17.86
CA SER A 121 -1.18 -22.98 -17.87
C SER A 121 -0.76 -23.74 -19.14
N THR A 122 -0.70 -23.05 -20.27
CA THR A 122 -0.35 -23.61 -21.58
C THR A 122 1.04 -23.22 -22.07
N GLY A 123 1.62 -22.12 -21.56
CA GLY A 123 2.85 -21.51 -22.04
C GLY A 123 2.67 -20.74 -23.36
N GLU A 124 1.44 -20.57 -23.83
CA GLU A 124 1.15 -19.83 -25.06
C GLU A 124 1.33 -18.32 -24.87
N LEU A 125 1.95 -17.69 -25.87
CA LEU A 125 2.15 -16.24 -25.93
C LEU A 125 1.13 -15.61 -26.88
N HIS A 126 0.40 -14.64 -26.39
CA HIS A 126 -0.60 -13.87 -27.13
C HIS A 126 -0.13 -12.43 -27.29
N ALA A 127 -0.26 -11.88 -28.50
CA ALA A 127 0.05 -10.48 -28.80
C ALA A 127 -1.25 -9.70 -29.03
N PHE A 128 -1.38 -8.58 -28.34
CA PHE A 128 -2.56 -7.70 -28.42
C PHE A 128 -2.17 -6.31 -28.87
N SER A 129 -2.90 -5.76 -29.84
CA SER A 129 -2.80 -4.36 -30.27
C SER A 129 -4.20 -3.80 -30.55
N ILE A 130 -4.34 -2.48 -30.60
CA ILE A 130 -5.61 -1.83 -30.93
C ILE A 130 -6.05 -2.20 -32.35
N LYS A 131 -7.35 -2.23 -32.57
CA LYS A 131 -7.93 -2.56 -33.87
C LYS A 131 -7.42 -1.65 -35.00
N GLY A 132 -6.90 -2.27 -36.03
CA GLY A 132 -6.27 -1.57 -37.18
C GLY A 132 -4.77 -1.33 -37.05
N ASP A 133 -4.14 -1.82 -35.98
CA ASP A 133 -2.69 -1.87 -35.81
C ASP A 133 -2.18 -3.28 -36.12
N ASP A 134 -1.26 -3.41 -37.07
CA ASP A 134 -0.72 -4.71 -37.52
C ASP A 134 0.36 -5.30 -36.59
N TRP A 135 0.69 -4.62 -35.50
CA TRP A 135 1.76 -5.01 -34.59
C TRP A 135 1.55 -6.42 -33.99
N SER A 136 0.33 -6.72 -33.53
CA SER A 136 0.03 -8.04 -32.97
C SER A 136 0.23 -9.17 -33.96
N GLN A 137 -0.18 -8.98 -35.22
CA GLN A 137 0.00 -9.98 -36.28
C GLN A 137 1.47 -10.18 -36.65
N ARG A 138 2.22 -9.08 -36.76
CA ARG A 138 3.66 -9.11 -37.05
C ARG A 138 4.42 -9.81 -35.95
N VAL A 139 4.25 -9.39 -34.70
CA VAL A 139 4.92 -9.97 -33.55
C VAL A 139 4.51 -11.42 -33.31
N GLY A 140 3.24 -11.77 -33.50
CA GLY A 140 2.76 -13.15 -33.44
C GLY A 140 3.48 -14.06 -34.44
N SER A 141 3.71 -13.57 -35.67
CA SER A 141 4.49 -14.30 -36.68
C SER A 141 5.97 -14.45 -36.30
N GLU A 142 6.57 -13.43 -35.68
CA GLU A 142 7.95 -13.49 -35.18
C GLU A 142 8.09 -14.47 -34.00
N LEU A 143 7.15 -14.43 -33.05
CA LEU A 143 7.12 -15.35 -31.90
C LEU A 143 6.97 -16.81 -32.32
N SER A 144 6.14 -17.10 -33.34
CA SER A 144 5.95 -18.47 -33.84
C SER A 144 7.23 -19.05 -34.49
N GLN A 145 8.14 -18.18 -34.94
CA GLN A 145 9.43 -18.56 -35.52
C GLN A 145 10.59 -18.51 -34.53
N ALA A 146 10.34 -17.96 -33.32
CA ALA A 146 11.38 -17.81 -32.32
C ALA A 146 11.74 -19.15 -31.68
N GLN A 147 13.05 -19.46 -31.64
CA GLN A 147 13.54 -20.59 -30.86
C GLN A 147 13.73 -20.19 -29.40
N GLU A 148 13.29 -21.05 -28.50
CA GLU A 148 13.62 -20.89 -27.07
C GLU A 148 15.15 -20.89 -26.88
N LYS A 149 15.68 -19.82 -26.35
CA LYS A 149 17.07 -19.74 -25.90
C LYS A 149 17.08 -19.63 -24.40
N SER A 150 17.65 -20.62 -23.72
CA SER A 150 17.92 -20.47 -22.29
C SER A 150 18.87 -19.30 -22.05
N ILE A 151 18.48 -18.39 -21.19
CA ILE A 151 19.35 -17.29 -20.76
C ILE A 151 20.29 -17.87 -19.70
N ALA A 152 21.60 -17.90 -19.99
CA ALA A 152 22.58 -18.23 -18.96
C ALA A 152 22.57 -17.15 -17.89
N VAL A 153 22.16 -17.51 -16.70
CA VAL A 153 22.18 -16.62 -15.52
C VAL A 153 23.54 -16.77 -14.85
N HIS A 154 24.37 -15.76 -14.97
CA HIS A 154 25.69 -15.73 -14.33
C HIS A 154 25.59 -15.19 -12.90
N ALA A 155 26.42 -15.69 -12.00
CA ALA A 155 26.58 -15.09 -10.68
C ALA A 155 27.19 -13.68 -10.83
N PRO A 156 26.67 -12.67 -10.09
CA PRO A 156 27.23 -11.33 -10.15
C PRO A 156 28.58 -11.27 -9.44
N ASN A 157 29.43 -10.33 -9.86
CA ASN A 157 30.67 -10.04 -9.13
C ASN A 157 30.33 -9.36 -7.79
N PRO A 158 31.02 -9.72 -6.69
CA PRO A 158 30.80 -9.10 -5.40
C PRO A 158 31.10 -7.59 -5.36
N HIS A 159 30.25 -6.82 -4.71
CA HIS A 159 30.38 -5.37 -4.52
C HIS A 159 30.08 -4.96 -3.09
N PRO A 160 30.66 -3.85 -2.62
CA PRO A 160 30.31 -3.28 -1.34
C PRO A 160 28.90 -2.67 -1.37
N GLU A 161 28.26 -2.74 -0.22
CA GLU A 161 26.98 -2.09 0.06
C GLU A 161 27.06 -1.35 1.40
N SER A 162 26.11 -0.46 1.65
CA SER A 162 25.94 0.24 2.93
C SER A 162 24.53 0.05 3.46
N SER A 163 24.37 0.12 4.77
CA SER A 163 23.03 0.17 5.39
C SER A 163 22.82 1.54 6.02
N ASN A 164 21.54 2.01 6.03
CA ASN A 164 21.18 3.30 6.62
C ASN A 164 21.21 3.27 8.16
N MET A 165 21.16 2.08 8.77
CA MET A 165 21.21 1.92 10.22
C MET A 165 22.00 0.67 10.62
N THR A 166 22.54 0.70 11.83
CA THR A 166 23.18 -0.42 12.50
C THR A 166 22.14 -1.37 13.11
N ASP A 167 22.55 -2.53 13.58
CA ASP A 167 21.65 -3.45 14.30
C ASP A 167 21.16 -2.86 15.63
N GLU A 168 22.01 -2.10 16.33
CA GLU A 168 21.63 -1.43 17.59
C GLU A 168 20.62 -0.30 17.37
N GLU A 169 20.76 0.49 16.30
CA GLU A 169 19.76 1.50 15.93
C GLU A 169 18.44 0.86 15.56
N HIS A 170 18.45 -0.24 14.78
CA HIS A 170 17.25 -1.00 14.44
C HIS A 170 16.60 -1.57 15.69
N LYS A 171 17.39 -2.15 16.61
CA LYS A 171 16.90 -2.65 17.91
C LYS A 171 16.23 -1.54 18.72
N THR A 172 16.84 -0.38 18.78
CA THR A 172 16.28 0.79 19.49
C THR A 172 14.93 1.19 18.91
N GLY A 173 14.80 1.23 17.57
CA GLY A 173 13.52 1.50 16.90
C GLY A 173 12.45 0.45 17.26
N ILE A 174 12.79 -0.85 17.24
CA ILE A 174 11.88 -1.93 17.62
C ILE A 174 11.41 -1.78 19.07
N GLU A 175 12.30 -1.52 20.01
CA GLU A 175 11.94 -1.35 21.44
C GLU A 175 11.09 -0.09 21.67
N THR A 176 11.34 1.00 20.91
CA THR A 176 10.49 2.20 20.93
C THR A 176 9.06 1.88 20.49
N ILE A 177 8.92 1.13 19.39
CA ILE A 177 7.60 0.69 18.91
C ILE A 177 6.91 -0.19 19.95
N ARG A 178 7.60 -1.17 20.52
CA ARG A 178 7.04 -2.03 21.57
C ARG A 178 6.57 -1.24 22.79
N GLY A 179 7.33 -0.21 23.18
CA GLY A 179 6.93 0.71 24.23
C GLY A 179 5.64 1.46 23.91
N SER A 180 5.49 1.94 22.67
CA SER A 180 4.28 2.60 22.20
C SER A 180 3.07 1.66 22.11
N ILE A 181 3.30 0.41 21.68
CA ILE A 181 2.26 -0.63 21.67
C ILE A 181 1.82 -0.95 23.11
N ALA A 182 2.75 -1.12 24.04
CA ALA A 182 2.45 -1.36 25.46
C ALA A 182 1.69 -0.19 26.10
N ALA A 183 1.91 1.03 25.61
CA ALA A 183 1.15 2.22 26.02
C ALA A 183 -0.24 2.32 25.37
N GLY A 184 -0.60 1.39 24.46
CA GLY A 184 -1.90 1.36 23.77
C GLY A 184 -2.03 2.38 22.65
N GLN A 185 -0.93 2.92 22.14
CA GLN A 185 -0.96 3.92 21.06
C GLN A 185 -1.18 3.30 19.67
N MET A 186 -0.79 2.04 19.50
CA MET A 186 -0.89 1.30 18.24
C MET A 186 -0.88 -0.20 18.52
N TYR A 187 -1.15 -1.02 17.51
CA TYR A 187 -1.18 -2.48 17.62
C TYR A 187 -0.01 -3.16 16.92
N GLN A 188 0.38 -2.64 15.78
CA GLN A 188 1.49 -3.12 14.96
C GLN A 188 2.07 -1.99 14.13
N VAL A 189 3.40 -1.98 13.94
CA VAL A 189 4.12 -1.09 13.04
C VAL A 189 5.10 -1.87 12.20
N ASN A 190 5.15 -1.65 10.90
CA ASN A 190 6.17 -2.23 10.03
C ASN A 190 7.39 -1.28 9.99
N LEU A 191 8.51 -1.69 10.57
CA LEU A 191 9.75 -0.92 10.58
C LEU A 191 10.72 -1.45 9.53
N GLY A 192 11.22 -0.55 8.69
CA GLY A 192 12.11 -0.87 7.58
C GLY A 192 13.56 -0.46 7.79
N ARG A 193 14.45 -1.12 7.05
CA ARG A 193 15.87 -0.87 6.98
C ARG A 193 16.33 -0.91 5.52
N TRP A 194 17.25 -0.03 5.14
CA TRP A 194 17.76 0.10 3.79
C TRP A 194 19.16 -0.44 3.62
N TRP A 195 19.41 -1.01 2.43
CA TRP A 195 20.73 -1.33 1.90
C TRP A 195 20.89 -0.65 0.55
N ARG A 196 22.02 0.00 0.33
CA ARG A 196 22.32 0.76 -0.89
C ARG A 196 23.70 0.39 -1.41
N GLY A 197 23.82 0.33 -2.74
CA GLY A 197 25.09 0.02 -3.38
C GLY A 197 25.07 0.32 -4.87
N GLN A 198 26.24 0.26 -5.48
CA GLN A 198 26.40 0.37 -6.91
C GLN A 198 25.94 -0.92 -7.58
N LEU A 199 25.39 -0.80 -8.79
CA LEU A 199 25.04 -1.93 -9.64
C LEU A 199 25.99 -1.96 -10.84
N ASN A 200 26.67 -3.07 -11.06
CA ASN A 200 27.59 -3.22 -12.19
C ASN A 200 26.92 -3.78 -13.43
N GLU A 201 25.66 -4.17 -13.31
CA GLU A 201 24.87 -4.72 -14.38
C GLU A 201 23.60 -3.89 -14.56
N HIS A 202 23.02 -3.96 -15.75
CA HIS A 202 21.73 -3.34 -16.00
C HIS A 202 20.63 -4.01 -15.15
N PRO A 203 19.70 -3.25 -14.53
CA PRO A 203 18.67 -3.80 -13.64
C PRO A 203 17.85 -4.96 -14.25
N ARG A 204 17.68 -5.01 -15.58
CA ARG A 204 17.03 -6.11 -16.27
C ARG A 204 17.74 -7.45 -16.07
N VAL A 205 19.08 -7.46 -15.99
CA VAL A 205 19.85 -8.70 -15.74
C VAL A 205 19.60 -9.22 -14.34
N ILE A 206 19.49 -8.29 -13.37
CA ILE A 206 19.15 -8.62 -11.98
C ILE A 206 17.72 -9.21 -11.91
N PHE A 207 16.76 -8.64 -12.65
CA PHE A 207 15.40 -9.18 -12.74
C PHE A 207 15.39 -10.60 -13.30
N GLN A 208 16.09 -10.84 -14.41
CA GLN A 208 16.20 -12.18 -15.01
C GLN A 208 16.78 -13.20 -14.03
N ARG A 209 17.77 -12.79 -13.24
CA ARG A 209 18.38 -13.61 -12.18
C ARG A 209 17.37 -13.95 -11.08
N LEU A 210 16.57 -12.97 -10.64
CA LEU A 210 15.52 -13.18 -9.65
C LEU A 210 14.41 -14.09 -10.17
N CYS A 211 13.96 -13.92 -11.40
CA CYS A 211 12.97 -14.83 -12.01
C CYS A 211 13.45 -16.29 -12.01
N ALA A 212 14.75 -16.52 -12.18
CA ALA A 212 15.33 -17.87 -12.16
C ALA A 212 15.53 -18.43 -10.75
N THR A 213 15.83 -17.58 -9.75
CA THR A 213 16.26 -18.04 -8.42
C THR A 213 15.21 -17.81 -7.32
N ASN A 214 14.33 -16.84 -7.48
CA ASN A 214 13.30 -16.48 -6.51
C ASN A 214 12.03 -15.94 -7.20
N PRO A 215 11.36 -16.74 -8.04
CA PRO A 215 10.12 -16.33 -8.70
C PRO A 215 9.02 -16.07 -7.65
N ALA A 216 8.20 -15.06 -7.89
CA ALA A 216 7.06 -14.72 -7.05
C ALA A 216 5.84 -14.34 -7.92
N PRO A 217 4.60 -14.53 -7.42
CA PRO A 217 3.38 -14.39 -8.23
C PRO A 217 3.16 -12.98 -8.78
N PHE A 218 3.60 -11.95 -8.06
CA PHE A 218 3.46 -10.55 -8.46
C PHE A 218 4.82 -9.92 -8.79
N SER A 219 5.74 -10.72 -9.38
CA SER A 219 7.02 -10.20 -9.88
C SER A 219 6.80 -9.18 -10.97
N ALA A 220 7.56 -8.09 -10.94
CA ALA A 220 7.45 -7.02 -11.91
C ALA A 220 8.81 -6.39 -12.24
N TYR A 221 8.93 -5.94 -13.48
CA TYR A 221 10.06 -5.13 -13.94
C TYR A 221 9.53 -3.90 -14.68
N MET A 222 9.89 -2.74 -14.21
CA MET A 222 9.63 -1.47 -14.89
C MET A 222 10.95 -0.76 -15.18
N HIS A 223 11.03 -0.10 -16.31
CA HIS A 223 12.21 0.67 -16.70
C HIS A 223 11.80 1.90 -17.51
N SER A 224 12.27 3.06 -17.08
CA SER A 224 12.18 4.31 -17.81
C SER A 224 13.60 4.83 -18.05
N GLU A 225 14.03 4.78 -19.32
CA GLU A 225 15.40 5.12 -19.72
C GLU A 225 15.70 6.60 -19.50
N ASP A 226 14.76 7.47 -19.82
CA ASP A 226 14.87 8.92 -19.71
C ASP A 226 14.85 9.41 -18.25
N LEU A 227 14.08 8.77 -17.39
CA LEU A 227 14.10 9.02 -15.95
C LEU A 227 15.32 8.39 -15.26
N GLY A 228 16.03 7.49 -15.95
CA GLY A 228 17.08 6.71 -15.31
C GLY A 228 16.56 5.89 -14.12
N LEU A 229 15.33 5.40 -14.20
CA LEU A 229 14.63 4.67 -13.14
C LEU A 229 14.32 3.25 -13.59
N ALA A 230 14.61 2.26 -12.74
CA ALA A 230 14.08 0.92 -12.90
C ALA A 230 13.66 0.33 -11.56
N LEU A 231 12.58 -0.45 -11.59
CA LEU A 231 12.09 -1.25 -10.47
C LEU A 231 12.22 -2.72 -10.82
N VAL A 232 12.82 -3.48 -9.90
CA VAL A 232 12.99 -4.93 -10.00
C VAL A 232 12.34 -5.56 -8.79
N SER A 233 11.17 -6.14 -8.97
CA SER A 233 10.33 -6.65 -7.89
C SER A 233 10.12 -8.17 -8.01
N SER A 234 10.24 -8.86 -6.88
CA SER A 234 9.87 -10.27 -6.70
C SER A 234 8.82 -10.36 -5.58
N SER A 235 7.74 -9.59 -5.73
CA SER A 235 6.71 -9.47 -4.70
C SER A 235 5.82 -10.70 -4.63
N PRO A 236 5.55 -11.23 -3.42
CA PRO A 236 4.59 -12.30 -3.24
C PRO A 236 3.15 -11.80 -3.01
N GLU A 237 2.93 -10.49 -2.82
CA GLU A 237 1.70 -9.96 -2.22
C GLU A 237 0.93 -9.03 -3.17
N SER A 238 -0.39 -9.25 -3.25
CA SER A 238 -1.35 -8.38 -3.92
C SER A 238 -1.84 -7.30 -2.97
N LEU A 239 -1.87 -6.04 -3.43
CA LEU A 239 -2.53 -4.95 -2.73
C LEU A 239 -4.04 -4.98 -3.00
N LEU A 240 -4.41 -4.90 -4.28
CA LEU A 240 -5.80 -4.80 -4.72
C LEU A 240 -5.95 -5.42 -6.11
N GLN A 241 -7.00 -6.19 -6.28
CA GLN A 241 -7.52 -6.60 -7.58
C GLN A 241 -8.96 -6.10 -7.69
N CYS A 242 -9.33 -5.61 -8.86
CA CYS A 242 -10.66 -5.12 -9.15
C CYS A 242 -11.07 -5.57 -10.56
N ASP A 243 -12.28 -6.07 -10.71
CA ASP A 243 -12.85 -6.38 -12.03
C ASP A 243 -13.76 -5.26 -12.57
N GLY A 244 -13.82 -4.14 -11.84
CA GLY A 244 -14.70 -2.99 -12.09
C GLY A 244 -15.90 -2.92 -11.14
N VAL A 245 -16.20 -4.01 -10.42
CA VAL A 245 -17.32 -4.12 -9.48
C VAL A 245 -16.89 -4.76 -8.17
N GLN A 246 -16.23 -5.91 -8.25
CA GLN A 246 -15.74 -6.63 -7.08
C GLN A 246 -14.29 -6.28 -6.80
N LEU A 247 -14.03 -5.99 -5.55
CA LEU A 247 -12.69 -5.75 -4.99
C LEU A 247 -12.20 -7.01 -4.30
N ARG A 248 -10.89 -7.25 -4.40
CA ARG A 248 -10.22 -8.38 -3.75
C ARG A 248 -8.85 -7.95 -3.24
N THR A 249 -8.54 -8.31 -2.00
CA THR A 249 -7.19 -8.22 -1.43
C THR A 249 -6.78 -9.56 -0.84
N THR A 250 -5.49 -9.87 -0.90
CA THR A 250 -4.99 -11.19 -0.49
C THR A 250 -3.83 -11.00 0.50
N PRO A 251 -4.15 -10.74 1.78
CA PRO A 251 -3.14 -10.58 2.82
C PRO A 251 -2.39 -11.88 3.07
N ILE A 252 -1.08 -11.74 3.24
CA ILE A 252 -0.15 -12.84 3.50
C ILE A 252 0.52 -12.62 4.85
N LYS A 253 0.60 -13.67 5.68
CA LYS A 253 1.34 -13.65 6.95
C LYS A 253 1.97 -15.01 7.21
N GLY A 254 2.94 -15.04 8.09
CA GLY A 254 3.68 -16.26 8.37
C GLY A 254 4.54 -16.73 7.20
N THR A 255 5.67 -17.31 7.48
CA THR A 255 6.56 -17.87 6.45
C THR A 255 7.25 -19.11 7.00
N ARG A 256 7.15 -20.22 6.28
CA ARG A 256 7.91 -21.43 6.53
C ARG A 256 8.62 -21.84 5.24
N PRO A 257 9.80 -22.48 5.33
CA PRO A 257 10.44 -23.05 4.16
C PRO A 257 9.57 -24.15 3.54
N ARG A 258 9.89 -24.53 2.31
CA ARG A 258 9.36 -25.76 1.69
C ARG A 258 9.99 -26.97 2.38
N GLY A 259 9.23 -28.05 2.51
CA GLY A 259 9.76 -29.31 2.98
C GLY A 259 10.61 -30.01 1.93
N GLU A 260 11.69 -30.68 2.34
CA GLU A 260 12.51 -31.50 1.45
C GLU A 260 11.78 -32.79 1.03
N THR A 261 10.79 -33.21 1.80
CA THR A 261 9.93 -34.37 1.54
C THR A 261 8.45 -33.98 1.66
N PRO A 262 7.51 -34.73 1.03
CA PRO A 262 6.07 -34.48 1.20
C PRO A 262 5.60 -34.55 2.67
N GLN A 263 6.21 -35.42 3.49
CA GLN A 263 5.89 -35.53 4.92
C GLN A 263 6.35 -34.29 5.69
N GLU A 264 7.54 -33.79 5.39
CA GLU A 264 8.06 -32.58 6.01
C GLU A 264 7.27 -31.35 5.57
N GLU A 265 6.89 -31.24 4.30
CA GLU A 265 6.02 -30.22 3.76
C GLU A 265 4.69 -30.15 4.54
N LEU A 266 4.06 -31.32 4.74
CA LEU A 266 2.81 -31.40 5.50
C LEU A 266 3.02 -31.01 6.97
N ARG A 267 4.10 -31.45 7.62
CA ARG A 267 4.42 -31.09 9.00
C ARG A 267 4.60 -29.58 9.16
N LEU A 268 5.39 -28.96 8.30
CA LEU A 268 5.61 -27.50 8.34
C LEU A 268 4.32 -26.70 8.09
N ARG A 269 3.44 -27.21 7.21
CA ARG A 269 2.12 -26.65 6.97
C ARG A 269 1.23 -26.74 8.22
N GLU A 270 1.18 -27.91 8.87
CA GLU A 270 0.40 -28.14 10.09
C GLU A 270 0.92 -27.29 11.25
N GLU A 271 2.24 -27.19 11.42
CA GLU A 271 2.86 -26.31 12.42
C GLU A 271 2.44 -24.85 12.23
N MET A 272 2.46 -24.35 10.99
CA MET A 272 2.06 -22.97 10.69
C MET A 272 0.57 -22.73 10.94
N ILE A 273 -0.29 -23.68 10.55
CA ILE A 273 -1.75 -23.57 10.78
C ILE A 273 -2.07 -23.60 12.28
N ASN A 274 -1.30 -24.32 13.09
CA ASN A 274 -1.54 -24.47 14.52
C ASN A 274 -0.78 -23.46 15.40
N ASP A 275 0.08 -22.63 14.81
CA ASP A 275 0.79 -21.56 15.51
C ASP A 275 -0.19 -20.46 15.94
N GLU A 276 -0.47 -20.35 17.24
CA GLU A 276 -1.44 -19.39 17.77
C GLU A 276 -1.02 -17.93 17.53
N LYS A 277 0.29 -17.62 17.61
CA LYS A 277 0.82 -16.28 17.36
C LYS A 277 0.61 -15.89 15.90
N GLU A 278 1.05 -16.73 14.96
CA GLU A 278 0.90 -16.47 13.52
C GLU A 278 -0.58 -16.30 13.13
N ARG A 279 -1.45 -17.13 13.69
CA ARG A 279 -2.91 -17.02 13.48
C ARG A 279 -3.51 -15.73 14.04
N ALA A 280 -3.06 -15.31 15.22
CA ALA A 280 -3.55 -14.07 15.84
C ALA A 280 -3.12 -12.85 15.00
N GLU A 281 -1.86 -12.79 14.59
CA GLU A 281 -1.32 -11.74 13.72
C GLU A 281 -2.01 -11.73 12.35
N HIS A 282 -2.26 -12.91 11.77
CA HIS A 282 -2.96 -13.03 10.50
C HIS A 282 -4.42 -12.57 10.58
N ARG A 283 -5.15 -12.94 11.65
CA ARG A 283 -6.53 -12.46 11.86
C ARG A 283 -6.59 -10.94 11.99
N MET A 284 -5.65 -10.35 12.73
CA MET A 284 -5.57 -8.87 12.85
C MET A 284 -5.37 -8.22 11.48
N LEU A 285 -4.52 -8.79 10.64
CA LEU A 285 -4.31 -8.29 9.28
C LEU A 285 -5.56 -8.46 8.40
N VAL A 286 -6.24 -9.60 8.47
CA VAL A 286 -7.51 -9.84 7.76
C VAL A 286 -8.58 -8.84 8.19
N ASP A 287 -8.71 -8.58 9.50
CA ASP A 287 -9.68 -7.62 10.02
C ASP A 287 -9.34 -6.18 9.59
N LEU A 288 -8.05 -5.84 9.49
CA LEU A 288 -7.60 -4.58 8.92
C LEU A 288 -8.02 -4.46 7.45
N MET A 289 -7.81 -5.49 6.63
CA MET A 289 -8.23 -5.49 5.22
C MET A 289 -9.75 -5.41 5.07
N ARG A 290 -10.51 -6.08 5.95
CA ARG A 290 -11.97 -5.95 6.01
C ARG A 290 -12.41 -4.53 6.32
N ASN A 291 -11.73 -3.87 7.25
CA ASN A 291 -12.00 -2.47 7.57
C ASN A 291 -11.70 -1.56 6.38
N ASP A 292 -10.58 -1.77 5.71
CA ASP A 292 -10.17 -0.97 4.55
C ASP A 292 -11.17 -1.10 3.40
N LEU A 293 -11.52 -2.33 3.02
CA LEU A 293 -12.57 -2.58 2.01
C LEU A 293 -13.93 -2.06 2.47
N GLY A 294 -14.25 -2.17 3.76
CA GLY A 294 -15.49 -1.69 4.33
C GLY A 294 -15.72 -0.18 4.15
N SER A 295 -14.65 0.60 3.95
CA SER A 295 -14.78 2.05 3.71
C SER A 295 -15.36 2.41 2.34
N VAL A 296 -15.25 1.51 1.36
CA VAL A 296 -15.63 1.74 -0.04
C VAL A 296 -16.60 0.69 -0.60
N CYS A 297 -16.80 -0.41 0.08
CA CYS A 297 -17.70 -1.48 -0.35
C CYS A 297 -19.14 -1.26 0.12
N ALA A 298 -20.09 -1.87 -0.58
CA ALA A 298 -21.48 -1.93 -0.18
C ALA A 298 -21.62 -2.62 1.19
N VAL A 299 -22.53 -2.13 2.00
CA VAL A 299 -22.75 -2.66 3.35
C VAL A 299 -23.13 -4.14 3.29
N GLY A 300 -22.39 -4.94 4.05
CA GLY A 300 -22.63 -6.39 4.14
C GLY A 300 -22.04 -7.23 3.00
N SER A 301 -21.35 -6.62 2.03
CA SER A 301 -20.70 -7.34 0.92
C SER A 301 -19.27 -7.80 1.25
N VAL A 302 -18.65 -7.28 2.32
CA VAL A 302 -17.26 -7.63 2.66
C VAL A 302 -17.20 -8.99 3.34
N GLU A 303 -16.57 -9.95 2.68
CA GLU A 303 -16.45 -11.34 3.11
C GLU A 303 -14.99 -11.82 3.15
N VAL A 304 -14.71 -12.77 4.03
CA VAL A 304 -13.45 -13.51 4.04
C VAL A 304 -13.72 -14.88 3.41
N GLU A 305 -13.30 -15.04 2.17
CA GLU A 305 -13.63 -16.26 1.41
C GLU A 305 -12.73 -17.43 1.76
N ARG A 306 -11.49 -17.16 2.16
CA ARG A 306 -10.48 -18.20 2.32
C ARG A 306 -9.50 -17.89 3.44
N PHE A 307 -9.10 -18.94 4.16
CA PHE A 307 -7.95 -18.99 5.06
C PHE A 307 -7.21 -20.30 4.80
N ASP A 308 -6.04 -20.25 4.18
CA ASP A 308 -5.28 -21.45 3.78
C ASP A 308 -3.76 -21.20 3.83
N VAL A 309 -3.00 -22.26 3.60
CA VAL A 309 -1.55 -22.21 3.39
C VAL A 309 -1.26 -22.42 1.92
N GLU A 310 -0.64 -21.42 1.31
CA GLU A 310 -0.17 -21.49 -0.07
C GLU A 310 1.32 -21.74 -0.13
N ALA A 311 1.70 -22.67 -1.01
CA ALA A 311 3.08 -23.01 -1.30
C ALA A 311 3.58 -22.23 -2.51
N TYR A 312 4.62 -21.41 -2.31
CA TYR A 312 5.37 -20.77 -3.38
C TYR A 312 6.66 -21.54 -3.69
N ALA A 313 7.50 -21.01 -4.59
CA ALA A 313 8.69 -21.72 -5.04
C ALA A 313 9.61 -22.19 -3.90
N ASN A 314 9.87 -21.32 -2.93
CA ASN A 314 10.84 -21.55 -1.85
C ASN A 314 10.24 -21.54 -0.44
N VAL A 315 8.98 -21.11 -0.31
CA VAL A 315 8.32 -20.87 0.99
C VAL A 315 6.84 -21.22 0.95
N GLN A 316 6.24 -21.36 2.12
CA GLN A 316 4.80 -21.46 2.35
C GLN A 316 4.33 -20.25 3.16
N HIS A 317 3.14 -19.76 2.89
CA HIS A 317 2.52 -18.63 3.59
C HIS A 317 1.09 -18.95 4.05
N LEU A 318 0.68 -18.36 5.16
CA LEU A 318 -0.75 -18.22 5.49
C LEU A 318 -1.33 -17.13 4.59
N VAL A 319 -2.40 -17.47 3.90
CA VAL A 319 -3.05 -16.61 2.92
C VAL A 319 -4.54 -16.55 3.22
N SER A 320 -5.09 -15.35 3.22
CA SER A 320 -6.54 -15.16 3.20
C SER A 320 -6.94 -14.37 1.97
N GLN A 321 -8.20 -14.47 1.60
CA GLN A 321 -8.79 -13.65 0.55
C GLN A 321 -9.97 -12.90 1.15
N VAL A 322 -9.93 -11.59 1.02
CA VAL A 322 -11.00 -10.70 1.45
C VAL A 322 -11.57 -10.05 0.20
N THR A 323 -12.87 -10.16 0.02
CA THR A 323 -13.60 -9.60 -1.14
C THR A 323 -14.69 -8.66 -0.67
N GLY A 324 -15.16 -7.81 -1.57
CA GLY A 324 -16.31 -6.94 -1.33
C GLY A 324 -16.77 -6.30 -2.63
N ASP A 325 -18.07 -6.04 -2.75
CA ASP A 325 -18.63 -5.34 -3.89
C ASP A 325 -18.52 -3.83 -3.67
N LEU A 326 -18.04 -3.12 -4.68
CA LEU A 326 -17.87 -1.67 -4.63
C LEU A 326 -19.21 -0.98 -4.32
N GLY A 327 -19.18 -0.02 -3.40
CA GLY A 327 -20.36 0.79 -3.07
C GLY A 327 -20.80 1.66 -4.25
N PRO A 328 -22.11 1.95 -4.40
CA PRO A 328 -22.64 2.65 -5.57
C PRO A 328 -22.11 4.09 -5.72
N GLU A 329 -21.62 4.69 -4.65
CA GLU A 329 -21.08 6.05 -4.64
C GLU A 329 -19.55 6.09 -4.83
N ASN A 330 -18.89 4.93 -4.89
CA ASN A 330 -17.44 4.83 -4.96
C ASN A 330 -16.97 4.32 -6.32
N THR A 331 -15.78 4.74 -6.71
CA THR A 331 -15.07 4.26 -7.90
C THR A 331 -13.98 3.26 -7.51
N PRO A 332 -13.48 2.44 -8.43
CA PRO A 332 -12.31 1.60 -8.19
C PRO A 332 -11.05 2.40 -7.80
N PHE A 333 -10.97 3.67 -8.15
CA PHE A 333 -9.87 4.56 -7.79
C PHE A 333 -9.97 5.01 -6.33
N ASP A 334 -11.20 5.29 -5.85
CA ASP A 334 -11.46 5.52 -4.42
C ASP A 334 -11.06 4.30 -3.60
N ALA A 335 -11.31 3.09 -4.12
CA ALA A 335 -10.90 1.85 -3.47
C ALA A 335 -9.38 1.72 -3.38
N LEU A 336 -8.65 2.05 -4.45
CA LEU A 336 -7.19 2.05 -4.43
C LEU A 336 -6.66 3.06 -3.40
N GLU A 337 -7.20 4.27 -3.38
CA GLU A 337 -6.81 5.33 -2.43
C GLU A 337 -7.08 4.92 -0.98
N ALA A 338 -8.24 4.35 -0.69
CA ALA A 338 -8.63 3.91 0.65
C ALA A 338 -7.73 2.80 1.22
N ILE A 339 -7.24 1.90 0.35
CA ILE A 339 -6.38 0.77 0.74
C ILE A 339 -4.90 1.18 0.80
N PHE A 340 -4.50 2.20 0.03
CA PHE A 340 -3.10 2.60 -0.09
C PHE A 340 -2.64 3.55 1.04
N PRO A 341 -1.41 3.35 1.57
CA PRO A 341 -0.55 2.18 1.41
C PRO A 341 -1.09 0.98 2.18
N GLY A 342 -0.75 -0.23 1.74
CA GLY A 342 -1.30 -1.47 2.30
C GLY A 342 -1.08 -1.61 3.81
N GLY A 343 -2.06 -2.15 4.52
CA GLY A 343 -1.99 -2.34 5.97
C GLY A 343 -0.92 -3.35 6.41
N SER A 344 -0.62 -4.34 5.56
CA SER A 344 0.41 -5.37 5.85
C SER A 344 1.82 -4.80 5.94
N ILE A 345 2.09 -3.66 5.26
CA ILE A 345 3.40 -3.02 5.20
C ILE A 345 3.45 -1.69 5.98
N THR A 346 2.38 -1.29 6.59
CA THR A 346 2.30 -0.14 7.48
C THR A 346 2.01 -0.57 8.91
N GLY A 347 0.83 -1.07 9.17
CA GLY A 347 0.36 -1.49 10.49
C GLY A 347 -1.00 -0.87 10.86
N CYS A 348 -1.30 -0.84 12.15
CA CYS A 348 -2.62 -0.47 12.67
C CYS A 348 -2.51 0.34 13.98
N PRO A 349 -3.21 1.47 14.10
CA PRO A 349 -4.04 2.19 13.12
C PRO A 349 -3.20 2.92 12.05
N ARG A 350 -3.66 2.88 10.79
CA ARG A 350 -2.83 3.27 9.63
C ARG A 350 -2.23 4.67 9.73
N THR A 351 -3.03 5.70 9.98
CA THR A 351 -2.55 7.09 10.06
C THR A 351 -1.49 7.26 11.14
N VAL A 352 -1.71 6.69 12.33
CA VAL A 352 -0.78 6.77 13.47
C VAL A 352 0.53 6.08 13.14
N VAL A 353 0.45 4.86 12.59
CA VAL A 353 1.66 4.10 12.28
C VAL A 353 2.44 4.68 11.10
N CYS A 354 1.80 5.30 10.11
CA CYS A 354 2.50 5.98 9.04
C CYS A 354 3.31 7.19 9.55
N ALA A 355 2.77 7.95 10.50
CA ALA A 355 3.51 9.03 11.17
C ALA A 355 4.68 8.49 12.00
N THR A 356 4.48 7.38 12.72
CA THR A 356 5.57 6.72 13.50
C THR A 356 6.67 6.16 12.59
N ILE A 357 6.31 5.59 11.45
CA ILE A 357 7.27 5.11 10.44
C ILE A 357 8.15 6.26 9.97
N ASP A 358 7.55 7.39 9.60
CA ASP A 358 8.27 8.57 9.16
C ASP A 358 9.23 9.10 10.24
N GLU A 359 8.78 9.17 11.49
CA GLU A 359 9.60 9.59 12.63
C GLU A 359 10.81 8.67 12.87
N LEU A 360 10.62 7.34 12.77
CA LEU A 360 11.66 6.37 13.09
C LEU A 360 12.61 6.08 11.91
N GLU A 361 12.11 6.01 10.69
CA GLU A 361 12.93 5.75 9.50
C GLU A 361 13.67 6.99 9.01
N GLN A 362 13.16 8.20 9.28
CA GLN A 362 13.76 9.50 8.95
C GLN A 362 14.18 9.63 7.49
N THR A 363 13.50 8.93 6.59
CA THR A 363 13.78 8.93 5.16
C THR A 363 12.54 8.49 4.38
N PRO A 364 12.25 9.10 3.23
CA PRO A 364 11.18 8.66 2.35
C PRO A 364 11.34 7.19 1.95
N ARG A 365 10.23 6.47 1.86
CA ARG A 365 10.22 5.08 1.40
C ARG A 365 10.28 4.94 -0.12
N SER A 366 10.06 6.01 -0.85
CA SER A 366 10.03 6.00 -2.31
C SER A 366 9.08 4.91 -2.83
N PHE A 367 9.49 4.09 -3.80
CA PHE A 367 8.66 3.00 -4.33
C PHE A 367 8.62 1.76 -3.43
N TRP A 368 9.51 1.63 -2.45
CA TRP A 368 9.41 0.53 -1.50
C TRP A 368 8.12 0.64 -0.67
N THR A 369 7.39 -0.46 -0.54
CA THR A 369 6.06 -0.52 0.07
C THR A 369 4.98 0.33 -0.63
N GLY A 370 5.28 0.86 -1.80
CA GLY A 370 4.30 1.37 -2.74
C GLY A 370 3.65 0.24 -3.53
N SER A 371 3.26 0.51 -4.78
CA SER A 371 2.57 -0.47 -5.62
C SER A 371 3.03 -0.39 -7.07
N ILE A 372 2.96 -1.51 -7.79
CA ILE A 372 3.05 -1.55 -9.26
C ILE A 372 1.88 -2.38 -9.79
N GLY A 373 1.29 -1.91 -10.88
CA GLY A 373 0.11 -2.56 -11.41
C GLY A 373 -0.37 -1.95 -12.71
N TRP A 374 -1.63 -2.21 -13.02
CA TRP A 374 -2.31 -1.69 -14.18
C TRP A 374 -3.80 -1.47 -13.89
N PHE A 375 -4.43 -0.60 -14.66
CA PHE A 375 -5.88 -0.39 -14.63
C PHE A 375 -6.45 0.06 -15.99
N ASP A 376 -7.68 -0.36 -16.25
CA ASP A 376 -8.51 0.14 -17.35
C ASP A 376 -9.15 1.46 -16.89
N PRO A 377 -8.89 2.59 -17.57
CA PRO A 377 -9.39 3.90 -17.14
C PRO A 377 -10.90 4.06 -17.22
N PHE A 378 -11.62 3.16 -17.91
CA PHE A 378 -13.07 3.26 -18.09
C PHE A 378 -13.88 2.38 -17.13
N SER A 379 -13.38 1.19 -16.84
CA SER A 379 -14.02 0.28 -15.89
C SER A 379 -13.38 0.30 -14.51
N GLY A 380 -12.15 0.82 -14.39
CA GLY A 380 -11.34 0.71 -13.19
C GLY A 380 -10.85 -0.70 -12.89
N ALA A 381 -11.16 -1.68 -13.76
CA ALA A 381 -10.62 -3.03 -13.61
C ALA A 381 -9.10 -2.98 -13.64
N GLY A 382 -8.45 -3.70 -12.71
CA GLY A 382 -7.00 -3.63 -12.59
C GLY A 382 -6.44 -4.52 -11.49
N THR A 383 -5.13 -4.57 -11.43
CA THR A 383 -4.39 -5.34 -10.42
C THR A 383 -3.19 -4.55 -9.94
N TRP A 384 -3.02 -4.47 -8.63
CA TRP A 384 -1.94 -3.78 -7.95
C TRP A 384 -1.27 -4.71 -6.95
N ASN A 385 0.06 -4.77 -6.98
CA ASN A 385 0.84 -5.49 -5.98
C ASN A 385 1.30 -4.56 -4.85
N ILE A 386 1.98 -5.13 -3.86
CA ILE A 386 2.77 -4.39 -2.88
C ILE A 386 4.24 -4.48 -3.27
N LEU A 387 4.94 -3.35 -3.41
CA LEU A 387 6.36 -3.31 -3.79
C LEU A 387 7.27 -3.65 -2.59
N ILE A 388 7.20 -4.92 -2.15
CA ILE A 388 8.16 -5.54 -1.23
C ILE A 388 9.09 -6.46 -2.00
N ARG A 389 10.22 -6.83 -1.42
CA ARG A 389 11.27 -7.60 -2.13
C ARG A 389 11.62 -6.92 -3.46
N THR A 390 11.84 -5.61 -3.38
CA THR A 390 11.99 -4.75 -4.55
C THR A 390 13.31 -3.99 -4.48
N LEU A 391 14.03 -3.97 -5.59
CA LEU A 391 15.18 -3.11 -5.84
C LEU A 391 14.69 -1.87 -6.59
N ILE A 392 14.98 -0.71 -6.05
CA ILE A 392 14.85 0.58 -6.73
C ILE A 392 16.22 0.90 -7.32
N ALA A 393 16.30 1.01 -8.64
CA ALA A 393 17.55 1.33 -9.33
C ALA A 393 17.43 2.71 -9.98
N THR A 394 18.38 3.60 -9.68
CA THR A 394 18.47 4.93 -10.28
C THR A 394 19.79 5.08 -11.01
N ARG A 395 19.79 5.81 -12.12
CA ARG A 395 20.98 6.03 -12.94
C ARG A 395 21.51 7.46 -12.78
N ALA A 396 22.72 7.57 -12.27
CA ALA A 396 23.45 8.83 -12.21
C ALA A 396 24.72 8.75 -13.06
N ARG A 397 24.92 9.69 -13.96
CA ARG A 397 26.12 9.78 -14.82
C ARG A 397 26.50 8.44 -15.50
N LYS A 398 25.54 7.72 -16.07
CA LYS A 398 25.69 6.40 -16.74
C LYS A 398 25.94 5.21 -15.80
N GLN A 399 25.97 5.40 -14.49
CA GLN A 399 26.12 4.34 -13.50
C GLN A 399 24.78 4.08 -12.81
N TRP A 400 24.43 2.81 -12.67
CA TRP A 400 23.27 2.39 -11.88
C TRP A 400 23.61 2.26 -10.41
N HIS A 401 22.74 2.78 -9.57
CA HIS A 401 22.77 2.65 -8.11
C HIS A 401 21.49 1.98 -7.66
N GLY A 402 21.61 1.08 -6.71
CA GLY A 402 20.48 0.33 -6.19
C GLY A 402 20.18 0.65 -4.74
N ALA A 403 18.90 0.59 -4.39
CA ALA A 403 18.41 0.66 -3.02
C ALA A 403 17.41 -0.47 -2.80
N ILE A 404 17.58 -1.21 -1.73
CA ILE A 404 16.70 -2.30 -1.28
C ILE A 404 16.31 -2.01 0.15
N ALA A 405 15.03 -2.18 0.48
CA ALA A 405 14.59 -2.13 1.86
C ALA A 405 13.82 -3.40 2.24
N ALA A 406 13.90 -3.75 3.50
CA ALA A 406 13.12 -4.82 4.10
C ALA A 406 12.89 -4.53 5.58
N GLY A 407 11.80 -5.05 6.11
CA GLY A 407 11.41 -4.89 7.49
C GLY A 407 10.41 -5.95 7.94
N GLY A 408 9.93 -5.81 9.15
CA GLY A 408 8.93 -6.68 9.77
C GLY A 408 7.85 -5.90 10.49
N GLY A 409 6.71 -6.54 10.69
CA GLY A 409 5.62 -6.01 11.50
C GLY A 409 5.90 -6.22 12.98
N ILE A 410 6.27 -5.17 13.67
CA ILE A 410 6.59 -5.19 15.10
C ILE A 410 5.29 -5.19 15.89
N THR A 411 5.14 -6.19 16.75
CA THR A 411 4.02 -6.35 17.70
C THR A 411 4.54 -6.37 19.14
N ILE A 412 3.66 -6.42 20.12
CA ILE A 412 4.06 -6.52 21.54
C ILE A 412 4.91 -7.77 21.81
N GLY A 413 4.67 -8.87 21.07
CA GLY A 413 5.39 -10.14 21.21
C GLY A 413 6.67 -10.23 20.38
N SER A 414 7.06 -9.18 19.65
CA SER A 414 8.28 -9.20 18.83
C SER A 414 9.53 -9.23 19.68
N VAL A 415 10.54 -9.99 19.23
CA VAL A 415 11.89 -10.07 19.82
C VAL A 415 12.85 -9.36 18.87
N ALA A 416 13.50 -8.30 19.33
CA ALA A 416 14.27 -7.40 18.48
C ALA A 416 15.35 -8.12 17.65
N GLU A 417 16.07 -9.06 18.23
CA GLU A 417 17.10 -9.84 17.54
C GLU A 417 16.55 -10.72 16.41
N GLU A 418 15.32 -11.22 16.57
CA GLU A 418 14.63 -12.04 15.57
C GLU A 418 14.13 -11.17 14.42
N GLU A 419 13.54 -10.02 14.73
CA GLU A 419 13.05 -9.06 13.73
C GLU A 419 14.20 -8.51 12.85
N ILE A 420 15.38 -8.23 13.46
CA ILE A 420 16.58 -7.81 12.73
C ILE A 420 17.04 -8.93 11.76
N LYS A 421 17.06 -10.18 12.23
CA LYS A 421 17.40 -11.33 11.38
C LYS A 421 16.42 -11.51 10.24
N GLU A 422 15.13 -11.34 10.52
CA GLU A 422 14.06 -11.43 9.52
C GLU A 422 14.21 -10.36 8.44
N ALA A 423 14.45 -9.10 8.80
CA ALA A 423 14.69 -8.02 7.85
C ALA A 423 15.88 -8.32 6.93
N LYS A 424 17.01 -8.77 7.50
CA LYS A 424 18.20 -9.18 6.74
C LYS A 424 17.90 -10.35 5.80
N TRP A 425 17.15 -11.35 6.28
CA TRP A 425 16.77 -12.51 5.47
C TRP A 425 15.86 -12.13 4.31
N LYS A 426 14.87 -11.25 4.54
CA LYS A 426 13.97 -10.76 3.49
C LYS A 426 14.72 -10.00 2.38
N ALA A 427 15.79 -9.30 2.70
CA ALA A 427 16.63 -8.59 1.74
C ALA A 427 17.66 -9.49 1.04
N ALA A 428 17.98 -10.68 1.58
CA ALA A 428 19.13 -11.48 1.18
C ALA A 428 19.10 -11.90 -0.30
N ALA A 429 17.96 -12.33 -0.82
CA ALA A 429 17.83 -12.77 -2.21
C ALA A 429 18.14 -11.63 -3.21
N LEU A 430 17.63 -10.42 -2.94
CA LEU A 430 17.89 -9.23 -3.76
C LEU A 430 19.34 -8.77 -3.64
N ARG A 431 19.89 -8.70 -2.42
CA ARG A 431 21.29 -8.32 -2.18
C ARG A 431 22.23 -9.27 -2.92
N LYS A 432 21.97 -10.59 -2.84
CA LYS A 432 22.71 -11.62 -3.58
C LYS A 432 22.56 -11.44 -5.10
N ALA A 433 21.35 -11.13 -5.58
CA ALA A 433 21.11 -10.92 -7.00
C ALA A 433 21.85 -9.68 -7.55
N CYS A 434 22.06 -8.66 -6.71
CA CYS A 434 22.86 -7.48 -7.04
C CYS A 434 24.38 -7.72 -6.95
N GLY A 435 24.81 -8.84 -6.35
CA GLY A 435 26.23 -9.10 -6.07
C GLY A 435 26.76 -8.33 -4.86
N TRP A 436 25.88 -7.88 -3.97
CA TRP A 436 26.29 -7.16 -2.77
C TRP A 436 26.82 -8.12 -1.73
N ASN A 437 27.96 -7.72 -1.11
CA ASN A 437 28.58 -8.50 -0.05
C ASN A 437 27.67 -8.52 1.18
N LEU A 438 27.38 -9.74 1.62
CA LEU A 438 26.61 -9.96 2.85
C LEU A 438 27.46 -9.82 4.11
N ASP A 439 28.77 -9.53 4.00
CA ASP A 439 29.68 -9.33 5.13
C ASP A 439 29.51 -7.92 5.73
N GLU A 440 29.16 -7.88 7.02
CA GLU A 440 28.81 -6.70 7.80
C GLU A 440 29.98 -5.71 8.09
N ARG A 441 31.16 -5.88 7.48
CA ARG A 441 32.38 -5.16 7.87
C ARG A 441 32.74 -3.95 7.02
N ALA A 442 32.00 -3.62 6.00
CA ALA A 442 32.27 -2.44 5.19
C ALA A 442 31.34 -1.28 5.58
N SER A 443 31.72 -0.52 6.60
CA SER A 443 31.21 0.84 6.75
C SER A 443 31.79 1.70 5.63
N LEU A 444 31.03 1.89 4.56
CA LEU A 444 31.37 2.89 3.55
C LEU A 444 30.95 4.28 4.07
N PRO A 445 31.73 5.33 3.74
CA PRO A 445 31.34 6.68 4.08
C PRO A 445 29.97 6.99 3.48
N GLN A 446 29.12 7.64 4.26
CA GLN A 446 27.80 8.11 3.86
C GLN A 446 27.91 9.00 2.63
N GLY A 447 27.74 8.41 1.47
CA GLY A 447 27.48 9.13 0.23
C GLY A 447 25.98 9.39 0.19
N GLN A 448 25.59 10.62 0.46
CA GLN A 448 24.23 11.08 0.22
C GLN A 448 23.89 10.79 -1.23
N LEU A 449 22.79 10.07 -1.46
CA LEU A 449 22.15 10.00 -2.76
C LEU A 449 21.43 11.35 -2.95
N ALA A 450 22.19 12.40 -3.25
CA ALA A 450 21.64 13.67 -3.61
C ALA A 450 21.18 13.56 -5.07
N ILE A 451 19.88 13.43 -5.27
CA ILE A 451 19.27 13.83 -6.52
C ILE A 451 19.28 15.36 -6.45
N HIS A 452 20.24 15.98 -7.11
CA HIS A 452 20.32 17.43 -7.19
C HIS A 452 19.13 17.97 -7.99
N HIS A 453 18.14 18.49 -7.29
CA HIS A 453 17.16 19.41 -7.83
C HIS A 453 17.27 20.74 -7.09
N LEU A 454 17.19 21.82 -7.84
CA LEU A 454 17.27 23.20 -7.38
C LEU A 454 16.17 23.46 -6.34
N ILE A 455 16.57 23.91 -5.16
CA ILE A 455 15.73 24.25 -4.02
C ILE A 455 15.13 25.64 -4.24
N PRO A 456 13.82 25.83 -4.09
CA PRO A 456 13.25 27.09 -3.65
C PRO A 456 13.03 27.06 -2.13
N GLU A 457 13.51 28.10 -1.47
CA GLU A 457 13.29 28.37 -0.05
C GLU A 457 11.83 28.73 0.20
N GLU A 458 11.01 27.77 0.59
CA GLU A 458 9.84 28.00 1.45
C GLU A 458 9.26 26.64 1.82
N ALA A 459 9.15 26.38 3.13
CA ALA A 459 8.47 25.19 3.64
C ALA A 459 7.02 25.17 3.15
N PRO A 460 6.50 24.02 2.66
CA PRO A 460 5.11 23.95 2.26
C PRO A 460 4.22 24.30 3.45
N PRO A 461 3.13 25.04 3.24
CA PRO A 461 2.16 25.28 4.29
C PRO A 461 1.68 23.91 4.77
N SER A 462 1.77 23.69 6.09
CA SER A 462 1.22 22.49 6.71
C SER A 462 -0.24 22.38 6.27
N ILE A 463 -0.57 21.33 5.53
CA ILE A 463 -1.95 20.90 5.38
C ILE A 463 -2.31 20.30 6.73
N ALA A 464 -2.66 21.18 7.68
CA ALA A 464 -3.45 20.73 8.79
C ALA A 464 -4.74 20.21 8.13
N PRO A 465 -5.14 18.95 8.33
CA PRO A 465 -6.49 18.56 8.01
C PRO A 465 -7.37 19.51 8.83
N GLN A 466 -7.91 20.53 8.18
CA GLN A 466 -8.92 21.34 8.80
C GLN A 466 -10.07 20.40 9.06
N GLY A 467 -10.17 20.05 10.31
CA GLY A 467 -11.34 19.61 10.97
C GLY A 467 -12.11 18.51 10.29
N THR A 468 -12.68 17.68 11.16
CA THR A 468 -13.95 17.07 10.88
C THR A 468 -14.09 16.77 9.39
N VAL A 469 -13.70 15.56 8.96
CA VAL A 469 -14.41 14.98 7.85
C VAL A 469 -15.83 14.85 8.37
N MET A 470 -16.52 15.98 8.34
CA MET A 470 -17.93 15.93 8.16
C MET A 470 -18.07 15.20 6.85
N ILE A 471 -18.61 14.01 6.88
CA ILE A 471 -19.50 13.67 5.81
C ILE A 471 -20.47 14.84 5.87
N ASP A 472 -20.30 15.80 4.97
CA ASP A 472 -21.28 16.83 4.79
C ASP A 472 -22.53 16.07 4.40
N THR A 473 -23.35 15.79 5.40
CA THR A 473 -24.72 15.37 5.19
C THR A 473 -25.44 16.61 4.71
N VAL A 474 -25.16 16.96 3.45
CA VAL A 474 -25.99 17.87 2.71
C VAL A 474 -27.37 17.22 2.72
N ASP A 475 -28.24 17.71 3.58
CA ASP A 475 -29.68 17.43 3.61
C ASP A 475 -30.13 15.95 3.56
N LEU A 476 -29.40 15.03 4.18
CA LEU A 476 -29.92 13.72 4.45
C LEU A 476 -30.91 13.85 5.63
N GLN A 477 -32.22 13.86 5.32
CA GLN A 477 -33.26 13.55 6.30
C GLN A 477 -33.12 12.06 6.68
N ILE A 478 -32.12 11.74 7.49
CA ILE A 478 -31.89 10.39 7.99
C ILE A 478 -32.86 10.17 9.13
N GLU A 479 -33.96 9.51 8.88
CA GLU A 479 -34.84 9.03 9.95
C GLU A 479 -34.06 8.03 10.82
N LYS A 480 -33.72 8.43 12.04
CA LYS A 480 -33.06 7.62 13.09
C LYS A 480 -31.76 6.93 12.65
N CYS A 481 -30.63 7.57 12.89
CA CYS A 481 -29.31 6.97 12.73
C CYS A 481 -28.74 6.45 14.07
N VAL A 482 -27.73 5.61 13.98
CA VAL A 482 -26.78 5.31 15.05
C VAL A 482 -25.55 6.19 14.83
N LEU A 483 -25.20 6.99 15.81
CA LEU A 483 -23.98 7.81 15.78
C LEU A 483 -22.81 6.98 16.29
N LEU A 484 -21.81 6.75 15.46
CA LEU A 484 -20.57 6.06 15.82
C LEU A 484 -19.43 7.07 15.91
N ILE A 485 -18.88 7.25 17.10
CA ILE A 485 -17.72 8.11 17.32
C ILE A 485 -16.44 7.32 17.01
N ASP A 486 -15.73 7.76 15.99
CA ASP A 486 -14.46 7.19 15.56
C ASP A 486 -13.29 7.87 16.28
N ASN A 487 -12.51 7.08 17.03
CA ASN A 487 -11.33 7.53 17.75
C ASN A 487 -10.02 7.23 17.00
N LEU A 488 -10.03 7.28 15.66
CA LEU A 488 -8.91 6.92 14.77
C LEU A 488 -8.53 5.44 14.86
N ASP A 489 -9.53 4.59 14.86
CA ASP A 489 -9.31 3.14 14.90
C ASP A 489 -9.53 2.49 13.54
N SER A 490 -8.67 1.54 13.19
CA SER A 490 -8.76 0.81 11.92
C SER A 490 -9.86 -0.27 11.89
N PHE A 491 -10.68 -0.37 12.92
CA PHE A 491 -11.82 -1.31 13.00
C PHE A 491 -13.18 -0.61 13.05
N THR A 492 -13.20 0.72 12.98
CA THR A 492 -14.44 1.52 13.06
C THR A 492 -15.42 1.13 11.96
N GLN A 493 -14.95 0.91 10.73
CA GLN A 493 -15.81 0.50 9.61
C GLN A 493 -16.42 -0.88 9.83
N ASN A 494 -15.70 -1.82 10.44
CA ASN A 494 -16.26 -3.13 10.79
C ASN A 494 -17.46 -3.00 11.74
N ILE A 495 -17.41 -2.05 12.69
CA ILE A 495 -18.53 -1.76 13.60
C ILE A 495 -19.69 -1.14 12.82
N ALA A 496 -19.39 -0.16 11.95
CA ALA A 496 -20.39 0.48 11.11
C ALA A 496 -21.14 -0.52 10.24
N HIS A 497 -20.41 -1.40 9.53
CA HIS A 497 -20.99 -2.46 8.71
C HIS A 497 -21.81 -3.46 9.53
N ALA A 498 -21.37 -3.82 10.74
CA ALA A 498 -22.12 -4.73 11.61
C ALA A 498 -23.48 -4.14 12.06
N VAL A 499 -23.54 -2.82 12.27
CA VAL A 499 -24.75 -2.10 12.64
C VAL A 499 -25.65 -1.87 11.42
N ALA A 500 -25.07 -1.42 10.31
CA ALA A 500 -25.81 -1.16 9.06
C ALA A 500 -26.37 -2.44 8.45
N GLY A 501 -25.64 -3.57 8.51
CA GLY A 501 -26.12 -4.89 8.07
C GLY A 501 -27.32 -5.43 8.87
N ARG A 502 -27.69 -4.77 9.96
CA ARG A 502 -28.92 -5.03 10.75
C ARG A 502 -30.04 -4.06 10.45
N GLY A 503 -29.90 -3.25 9.39
CA GLY A 503 -30.93 -2.34 8.91
C GLY A 503 -30.95 -0.97 9.61
N HIS A 504 -29.87 -0.57 10.28
CA HIS A 504 -29.75 0.73 10.92
C HIS A 504 -28.87 1.67 10.08
N ASN A 505 -29.31 2.91 9.88
CA ASN A 505 -28.44 3.95 9.33
C ASN A 505 -27.32 4.28 10.32
N VAL A 506 -26.10 4.43 9.85
CA VAL A 506 -24.94 4.75 10.68
C VAL A 506 -24.29 6.04 10.20
N VAL A 507 -24.03 6.96 11.12
CA VAL A 507 -23.23 8.15 10.85
C VAL A 507 -21.95 8.03 11.66
N ILE A 508 -20.80 8.04 10.98
CA ILE A 508 -19.49 8.03 11.61
C ILE A 508 -19.04 9.47 11.80
N HIS A 509 -18.71 9.80 13.04
CA HIS A 509 -18.14 11.11 13.39
C HIS A 509 -16.77 10.94 14.03
N ARG A 510 -15.75 11.55 13.44
CA ARG A 510 -14.38 11.45 13.93
C ARG A 510 -14.15 12.36 15.14
N SER A 511 -13.65 11.81 16.25
CA SER A 511 -13.52 12.51 17.52
C SER A 511 -12.24 13.31 17.68
N ARG A 512 -11.21 13.00 16.88
CA ARG A 512 -9.90 13.67 16.92
C ARG A 512 -9.18 13.55 15.60
N THR A 513 -8.20 14.43 15.36
CA THR A 513 -7.23 14.30 14.25
C THR A 513 -5.92 13.70 14.78
N SER A 514 -5.04 13.22 13.88
CA SER A 514 -3.76 12.58 14.23
C SER A 514 -2.83 13.46 15.09
N ASP A 515 -2.93 14.80 14.98
CA ASP A 515 -1.92 15.73 15.48
C ASP A 515 -2.28 16.45 16.76
N ARG A 516 -3.55 16.50 17.13
CA ARG A 516 -4.01 17.19 18.35
C ARG A 516 -5.26 16.55 18.91
N PRO A 517 -5.35 16.42 20.25
CA PRO A 517 -6.66 16.24 20.87
C PRO A 517 -7.51 17.45 20.47
N VAL A 518 -8.64 17.17 19.82
CA VAL A 518 -9.62 18.25 19.58
C VAL A 518 -10.09 18.69 20.93
N GLU A 519 -9.74 19.92 21.34
CA GLU A 519 -10.39 20.53 22.52
C GLU A 519 -11.87 20.61 22.20
N ALA A 520 -12.68 19.89 22.97
CA ALA A 520 -14.12 19.93 22.79
C ALA A 520 -14.58 21.37 22.88
N VAL A 521 -15.17 21.87 21.81
CA VAL A 521 -15.80 23.20 21.83
C VAL A 521 -17.02 23.09 22.69
N ASN A 522 -17.18 24.01 23.66
CA ASN A 522 -18.36 24.05 24.54
C ASN A 522 -19.64 23.98 23.71
N GLY A 523 -20.46 22.95 23.94
CA GLY A 523 -21.71 22.72 23.21
C GLY A 523 -21.57 21.85 21.95
N GLU A 524 -20.41 21.32 21.63
CA GLU A 524 -20.21 20.46 20.47
C GLU A 524 -21.06 19.18 20.51
N VAL A 525 -21.14 18.53 21.70
CA VAL A 525 -21.98 17.33 21.90
C VAL A 525 -23.44 17.66 21.63
N ASP A 526 -23.96 18.76 22.22
CA ASP A 526 -25.35 19.19 22.05
C ASP A 526 -25.65 19.48 20.57
N HIS A 527 -24.73 20.15 19.87
CA HIS A 527 -24.88 20.48 18.46
C HIS A 527 -24.94 19.23 17.60
N ILE A 528 -24.05 18.23 17.82
CA ILE A 528 -24.05 16.97 17.09
C ILE A 528 -25.34 16.19 17.35
N LEU A 529 -25.72 16.04 18.60
CA LEU A 529 -26.93 15.29 18.98
C LEU A 529 -28.22 15.95 18.48
N GLN A 530 -28.31 17.27 18.51
CA GLN A 530 -29.47 18.01 17.99
C GLN A 530 -29.56 17.90 16.47
N ARG A 531 -28.43 18.01 15.76
CA ARG A 531 -28.39 17.95 14.31
C ARG A 531 -28.74 16.58 13.78
N LEU A 532 -28.18 15.50 14.37
CA LEU A 532 -28.32 14.14 13.88
C LEU A 532 -29.50 13.39 14.49
N ASN A 533 -30.01 13.83 15.64
CA ASN A 533 -31.06 13.17 16.42
C ASN A 533 -30.91 11.63 16.46
N PRO A 534 -29.73 11.12 16.87
CA PRO A 534 -29.45 9.69 16.74
C PRO A 534 -30.30 8.86 17.70
N SER A 535 -30.63 7.63 17.30
CA SER A 535 -31.34 6.68 18.16
C SER A 535 -30.43 6.07 19.23
N HIS A 536 -29.14 5.92 18.93
CA HIS A 536 -28.09 5.37 19.79
C HIS A 536 -26.78 6.06 19.48
N VAL A 537 -25.87 6.08 20.46
CA VAL A 537 -24.49 6.54 20.29
C VAL A 537 -23.55 5.37 20.61
N ILE A 538 -22.59 5.11 19.75
CA ILE A 538 -21.50 4.15 19.98
C ILE A 538 -20.21 4.96 20.11
N LEU A 539 -19.56 4.88 21.26
CA LEU A 539 -18.21 5.38 21.46
C LEU A 539 -17.25 4.28 21.00
N GLY A 540 -16.59 4.52 19.87
CA GLY A 540 -15.76 3.51 19.19
C GLY A 540 -14.44 3.23 19.87
N PRO A 541 -13.72 2.21 19.37
CA PRO A 541 -12.35 1.93 19.77
C PRO A 541 -11.39 3.04 19.33
N GLY A 542 -10.16 3.00 19.81
CA GLY A 542 -9.11 3.93 19.42
C GLY A 542 -7.80 3.69 20.15
N PRO A 543 -6.68 4.18 19.61
CA PRO A 543 -5.39 4.14 20.26
C PRO A 543 -5.29 5.19 21.39
N GLY A 544 -4.37 4.96 22.33
CA GLY A 544 -4.08 5.89 23.43
C GLY A 544 -5.02 5.75 24.61
N LYS A 545 -5.28 6.87 25.27
CA LYS A 545 -6.13 6.95 26.48
C LYS A 545 -7.45 7.68 26.17
N PRO A 546 -8.53 7.40 26.90
CA PRO A 546 -9.79 8.13 26.72
C PRO A 546 -9.64 9.66 26.87
N SER A 547 -8.71 10.12 27.72
CA SER A 547 -8.40 11.54 27.89
C SER A 547 -7.86 12.23 26.64
N ASP A 548 -7.38 11.45 25.66
CA ASP A 548 -6.86 11.96 24.40
C ASP A 548 -7.98 12.26 23.39
N SER A 549 -9.23 11.95 23.73
CA SER A 549 -10.44 12.22 22.95
C SER A 549 -11.46 12.99 23.79
N ALA A 550 -11.43 14.30 23.68
CA ALA A 550 -12.30 15.19 24.45
C ALA A 550 -13.78 14.91 24.15
N LEU A 551 -14.16 14.78 22.89
CA LEU A 551 -15.55 14.50 22.48
C LEU A 551 -16.06 13.18 23.07
N THR A 552 -15.29 12.10 22.99
CA THR A 552 -15.65 10.79 23.57
C THR A 552 -15.83 10.90 25.09
N MET A 553 -14.92 11.61 25.77
CA MET A 553 -15.01 11.83 27.21
C MET A 553 -16.21 12.69 27.61
N ASP A 554 -16.55 13.72 26.83
CA ASP A 554 -17.67 14.61 27.13
C ASP A 554 -19.02 13.91 26.91
N ILE A 555 -19.17 13.13 25.84
CA ILE A 555 -20.36 12.28 25.64
C ILE A 555 -20.49 11.29 26.82
N ALA A 556 -19.39 10.62 27.20
CA ALA A 556 -19.39 9.66 28.30
C ALA A 556 -19.81 10.32 29.62
N LYS A 557 -19.28 11.53 29.96
CA LYS A 557 -19.64 12.29 31.14
C LYS A 557 -21.10 12.71 31.16
N GLN A 558 -21.59 13.25 30.03
CA GLN A 558 -22.99 13.66 29.91
C GLN A 558 -23.95 12.47 30.01
N ALA A 559 -23.59 11.32 29.43
CA ALA A 559 -24.36 10.09 29.54
C ALA A 559 -24.45 9.59 31.00
N ILE A 560 -23.33 9.58 31.74
CA ILE A 560 -23.29 9.16 33.14
C ILE A 560 -24.07 10.13 34.05
N ARG A 561 -24.07 11.42 33.72
CA ARG A 561 -24.84 12.43 34.48
C ARG A 561 -26.33 12.43 34.13
N GLY A 562 -26.75 11.65 33.13
CA GLY A 562 -28.14 11.64 32.66
C GLY A 562 -28.54 12.89 31.87
N GLU A 563 -27.57 13.64 31.36
CA GLU A 563 -27.77 14.83 30.52
C GLU A 563 -28.11 14.41 29.07
N ILE A 564 -27.71 13.21 28.67
CA ILE A 564 -28.07 12.58 27.41
C ILE A 564 -29.09 11.47 27.66
N SER A 565 -30.28 11.58 27.03
CA SER A 565 -31.35 10.57 27.12
C SER A 565 -31.20 9.39 26.11
N ILE A 566 -30.26 9.50 25.18
CA ILE A 566 -30.00 8.52 24.14
C ILE A 566 -29.11 7.42 24.72
N PRO A 567 -29.38 6.10 24.43
CA PRO A 567 -28.51 5.01 24.85
C PRO A 567 -27.10 5.17 24.30
N VAL A 568 -26.09 5.01 25.18
CA VAL A 568 -24.67 5.12 24.81
C VAL A 568 -23.98 3.76 25.07
N LEU A 569 -23.32 3.22 24.06
CA LEU A 569 -22.51 2.00 24.13
C LEU A 569 -21.04 2.37 23.96
N GLY A 570 -20.16 1.89 24.84
CA GLY A 570 -18.71 2.04 24.68
C GLY A 570 -18.04 0.74 24.24
N ILE A 571 -17.14 0.82 23.27
CA ILE A 571 -16.31 -0.28 22.78
C ILE A 571 -14.84 0.09 22.95
N CYS A 572 -14.04 -0.76 23.60
CA CYS A 572 -12.60 -0.56 23.86
C CYS A 572 -12.34 0.80 24.53
N LEU A 573 -11.72 1.78 23.86
CA LEU A 573 -11.48 3.13 24.38
C LEU A 573 -12.79 3.81 24.83
N GLY A 574 -13.88 3.65 24.08
CA GLY A 574 -15.18 4.16 24.47
C GLY A 574 -15.73 3.53 25.77
N HIS A 575 -15.50 2.23 25.99
CA HIS A 575 -15.84 1.57 27.25
C HIS A 575 -15.01 2.11 28.42
N GLN A 576 -13.71 2.32 28.21
CA GLN A 576 -12.83 2.93 29.20
C GLN A 576 -13.26 4.38 29.54
N ALA A 577 -13.71 5.14 28.54
CA ALA A 577 -14.20 6.50 28.73
C ALA A 577 -15.46 6.53 29.65
N ILE A 578 -16.39 5.60 29.43
CA ILE A 578 -17.57 5.45 30.29
C ILE A 578 -17.14 5.06 31.70
N GLY A 579 -16.20 4.13 31.87
CA GLY A 579 -15.67 3.75 33.17
C GLY A 579 -15.04 4.94 33.94
N LEU A 580 -14.19 5.72 33.24
CA LEU A 580 -13.60 6.94 33.83
C LEU A 580 -14.67 7.99 34.21
N ALA A 581 -15.64 8.20 33.33
CA ALA A 581 -16.76 9.12 33.60
C ALA A 581 -17.59 8.68 34.81
N ALA A 582 -17.70 7.39 35.06
CA ALA A 582 -18.35 6.78 36.22
C ALA A 582 -17.47 6.79 37.50
N GLY A 583 -16.26 7.36 37.45
CA GLY A 583 -15.34 7.42 38.58
C GLY A 583 -14.48 6.16 38.80
N MET A 584 -14.42 5.26 37.84
CA MET A 584 -13.53 4.08 37.87
C MET A 584 -12.09 4.45 37.56
N ASN A 585 -11.14 3.69 38.09
CA ASN A 585 -9.74 3.82 37.73
C ASN A 585 -9.39 2.83 36.57
N LEU A 586 -8.62 3.32 35.60
CA LEU A 586 -8.04 2.47 34.57
C LEU A 586 -6.71 1.90 35.09
N ASN A 587 -6.63 0.58 35.18
CA ASN A 587 -5.39 -0.12 35.47
C ASN A 587 -4.85 -0.73 34.17
N GLN A 588 -3.54 -0.58 33.94
CA GLN A 588 -2.88 -1.34 32.90
C GLN A 588 -2.89 -2.83 33.30
N THR A 589 -3.33 -3.69 32.38
CA THR A 589 -3.14 -5.13 32.56
C THR A 589 -1.65 -5.42 32.60
N PRO A 590 -1.15 -6.25 33.55
CA PRO A 590 0.22 -6.72 33.50
C PRO A 590 0.47 -7.37 32.14
N SER A 591 1.56 -6.98 31.48
CA SER A 591 2.00 -7.52 30.18
C SER A 591 2.42 -8.97 30.31
#